data_3341e49023724f8e1314c68a705b6939
#
_entry.id   3341e49023724f8e1314c68a705b6939
#
_cell.length_a   1.000
_cell.length_b   1.000
_cell.length_c   1.000
_cell.angle_alpha   90.00
_cell.angle_beta   90.00
_cell.angle_gamma   90.00
#
_symmetry.space_group_name_H-M   'P 1'
#
loop_
_entity.id
_entity.type
_entity.pdbx_description
1 polymer ?
#
loop_
_entity_poly.entity_id
_entity_poly.type
_entity_poly.pdbx_seq_one_letter_code
_entity_poly.pdbx_strand_id
1 'polypeptide(L)'
;MRWLLFLYLIFGVSLISRAQGGSPEISNLPKGPLNQLSGQVFLSPSLRAIQNDPSTNPVSLWLEQGKELWLGQAGQASCAQCHGNIEKMRQAATHFPKWSVKQQKLINLEDQILTCSERTQRPLKGLENTDVLSLSALLHQTSAGLNFQIVPKDETLQRWQLELNEGAKLFTTRIGRMNLACTHCHDLNIGKTMRADVISPGHPTGFPIFKLSWQSMGSVDRRLRACYSGVQAEVPAPGSPELRQLELFLKSRAQGMPIEGPSLRR
;
A
#
# COMPACT_ATOMS: atom_id res chain seq x y z
N MET A 1 60.54 -21.90 53.85
CA MET A 1 60.42 -20.95 52.71
C MET A 1 59.18 -21.28 51.95
N ARG A 2 58.09 -20.49 52.16
CA ARG A 2 56.75 -20.70 51.52
C ARG A 2 56.57 -19.67 50.41
N TRP A 3 56.42 -20.12 49.17
CA TRP A 3 56.10 -19.29 48.01
C TRP A 3 54.58 -19.22 47.89
N LEU A 4 54.04 -17.98 48.01
CA LEU A 4 52.64 -17.66 47.70
C LEU A 4 52.52 -17.27 46.23
N LEU A 5 51.79 -18.08 45.44
CA LEU A 5 51.41 -17.77 44.09
C LEU A 5 50.10 -16.93 44.13
N PHE A 6 50.16 -15.66 43.70
CA PHE A 6 49.03 -14.82 43.48
C PHE A 6 48.44 -15.11 42.09
N LEU A 7 47.24 -15.68 42.04
CA LEU A 7 46.46 -15.77 40.81
C LEU A 7 45.72 -14.43 40.59
N TYR A 8 46.06 -13.72 39.51
CA TYR A 8 45.29 -12.59 39.01
C TYR A 8 44.14 -13.10 38.12
N LEU A 9 42.92 -13.03 38.65
CA LEU A 9 41.69 -13.19 37.87
C LEU A 9 41.40 -11.91 37.07
N ILE A 10 41.64 -11.95 35.79
CA ILE A 10 41.28 -10.87 34.86
C ILE A 10 39.77 -11.06 34.53
N PHE A 11 38.94 -10.25 35.15
CA PHE A 11 37.53 -10.14 34.73
C PHE A 11 37.46 -9.36 33.42
N GLY A 12 37.29 -10.06 32.31
CA GLY A 12 36.98 -9.48 30.99
C GLY A 12 35.56 -8.90 31.01
N VAL A 13 35.46 -7.57 31.09
CA VAL A 13 34.20 -6.86 30.89
C VAL A 13 33.90 -6.88 29.39
N SER A 14 33.04 -7.80 28.96
CA SER A 14 32.50 -7.78 27.60
C SER A 14 31.59 -6.55 27.43
N LEU A 15 32.08 -5.53 26.76
CA LEU A 15 31.28 -4.40 26.27
C LEU A 15 30.27 -4.93 25.23
N ILE A 16 29.05 -5.25 25.68
CA ILE A 16 27.94 -5.47 24.79
C ILE A 16 27.61 -4.13 24.15
N SER A 17 28.10 -3.92 22.92
CA SER A 17 27.68 -2.82 22.08
C SER A 17 26.16 -2.96 21.81
N ARG A 18 25.33 -2.23 22.54
CA ARG A 18 23.93 -2.06 22.23
C ARG A 18 23.86 -1.32 20.89
N ALA A 19 23.50 -2.04 19.84
CA ALA A 19 23.03 -1.43 18.62
C ALA A 19 21.81 -0.56 18.99
N GLN A 20 22.04 0.74 19.09
CA GLN A 20 20.95 1.72 19.19
C GLN A 20 20.21 1.69 17.86
N GLY A 21 19.14 0.92 17.81
CA GLY A 21 18.12 1.03 16.78
C GLY A 21 17.52 2.44 16.89
N GLY A 22 18.13 3.42 16.24
CA GLY A 22 17.64 4.79 16.19
C GLY A 22 16.23 4.77 15.62
N SER A 23 15.26 5.24 16.39
CA SER A 23 13.96 5.64 15.86
C SER A 23 14.23 6.60 14.70
N PRO A 24 13.52 6.53 13.56
CA PRO A 24 13.70 7.47 12.48
C PRO A 24 13.58 8.89 13.07
N GLU A 25 14.61 9.70 12.87
CA GLU A 25 14.61 11.08 13.36
C GLU A 25 13.44 11.83 12.73
N ILE A 26 12.43 12.12 13.52
CA ILE A 26 11.25 12.93 13.17
C ILE A 26 11.69 14.38 12.84
N SER A 27 12.93 14.75 13.18
CA SER A 27 13.53 16.08 12.95
C SER A 27 13.61 16.50 11.48
N ASN A 28 13.50 15.58 10.53
CA ASN A 28 13.64 15.86 9.09
C ASN A 28 12.34 15.74 8.30
N LEU A 29 11.17 15.75 8.95
CA LEU A 29 9.90 15.80 8.22
C LEU A 29 9.75 17.14 7.50
N PRO A 30 9.23 17.17 6.26
CA PRO A 30 8.96 18.42 5.55
C PRO A 30 8.08 19.36 6.38
N LYS A 31 8.37 20.65 6.30
CA LYS A 31 7.54 21.67 6.93
C LYS A 31 6.15 21.69 6.26
N GLY A 32 5.10 21.48 7.04
CA GLY A 32 3.71 21.49 6.57
C GLY A 32 2.80 20.68 7.47
N PRO A 33 1.48 20.73 7.25
CA PRO A 33 0.53 19.92 8.00
C PRO A 33 0.80 18.43 7.76
N LEU A 34 1.06 17.68 8.85
CA LEU A 34 1.40 16.24 8.76
C LEU A 34 0.34 15.41 8.02
N ASN A 35 -0.92 15.82 8.10
CA ASN A 35 -2.04 15.16 7.43
C ASN A 35 -2.06 15.34 5.90
N GLN A 36 -1.19 16.18 5.34
CA GLN A 36 -1.04 16.38 3.89
C GLN A 36 0.21 15.69 3.33
N LEU A 37 0.98 14.98 4.16
CA LEU A 37 2.19 14.30 3.74
C LEU A 37 1.88 12.89 3.21
N SER A 38 2.62 12.48 2.19
CA SER A 38 2.54 11.10 1.70
C SER A 38 3.21 10.11 2.66
N GLY A 39 2.83 8.83 2.55
CA GLY A 39 3.45 7.78 3.35
C GLY A 39 4.95 7.58 3.09
N GLN A 40 5.49 8.07 1.97
CA GLN A 40 6.92 7.98 1.64
C GLN A 40 7.80 8.82 2.56
N VAL A 41 7.26 9.94 3.04
CA VAL A 41 7.99 10.85 3.93
C VAL A 41 8.36 10.16 5.25
N PHE A 42 7.56 9.19 5.67
CA PHE A 42 7.71 8.46 6.92
C PHE A 42 8.59 7.21 6.81
N LEU A 43 9.18 6.95 5.64
CA LEU A 43 10.12 5.83 5.46
C LEU A 43 11.47 6.13 6.13
N SER A 44 12.08 5.10 6.73
CA SER A 44 13.46 5.20 7.20
C SER A 44 14.41 5.46 6.02
N PRO A 45 15.57 6.10 6.27
CA PRO A 45 16.57 6.32 5.21
C PRO A 45 16.98 5.03 4.49
N SER A 46 17.14 3.93 5.24
CA SER A 46 17.51 2.61 4.68
C SER A 46 16.43 2.05 3.75
N LEU A 47 15.15 2.11 4.14
CA LEU A 47 14.05 1.66 3.28
C LEU A 47 13.93 2.52 2.01
N ARG A 48 14.16 3.82 2.14
CA ARG A 48 14.17 4.73 1.01
C ARG A 48 15.31 4.44 0.04
N ALA A 49 16.49 4.11 0.56
CA ALA A 49 17.63 3.71 -0.26
C ALA A 49 17.30 2.44 -1.08
N ILE A 50 16.77 1.40 -0.43
CA ILE A 50 16.34 0.16 -1.11
C ILE A 50 15.25 0.47 -2.15
N GLN A 51 14.24 1.27 -1.80
CA GLN A 51 13.17 1.62 -2.74
C GLN A 51 13.67 2.33 -4.00
N ASN A 52 14.71 3.17 -3.87
CA ASN A 52 15.24 3.96 -4.97
C ASN A 52 16.28 3.23 -5.81
N ASP A 53 16.73 2.07 -5.38
CA ASP A 53 17.71 1.25 -6.11
C ASP A 53 17.00 0.05 -6.77
N PRO A 54 16.80 0.06 -8.11
CA PRO A 54 16.12 -1.03 -8.82
C PRO A 54 16.79 -2.40 -8.63
N SER A 55 18.09 -2.44 -8.32
CA SER A 55 18.83 -3.70 -8.15
C SER A 55 18.53 -4.39 -6.82
N THR A 56 18.13 -3.63 -5.81
CA THR A 56 17.81 -4.14 -4.47
C THR A 56 16.31 -4.06 -4.13
N ASN A 57 15.55 -3.31 -4.92
CA ASN A 57 14.11 -3.15 -4.71
C ASN A 57 13.34 -4.41 -5.17
N PRO A 58 12.73 -5.18 -4.24
CA PRO A 58 12.00 -6.40 -4.62
C PRO A 58 10.78 -6.13 -5.52
N VAL A 59 10.27 -4.90 -5.57
CA VAL A 59 9.18 -4.50 -6.46
C VAL A 59 9.53 -4.69 -7.93
N SER A 60 10.84 -4.64 -8.28
CA SER A 60 11.31 -4.81 -9.65
C SER A 60 10.86 -6.14 -10.27
N LEU A 61 10.88 -7.23 -9.49
CA LEU A 61 10.44 -8.56 -9.95
C LEU A 61 8.94 -8.58 -10.31
N TRP A 62 8.13 -7.87 -9.55
CA TRP A 62 6.69 -7.76 -9.80
C TRP A 62 6.38 -6.91 -11.03
N LEU A 63 7.19 -5.88 -11.27
CA LEU A 63 7.07 -5.06 -12.48
C LEU A 63 7.45 -5.84 -13.75
N GLU A 64 8.52 -6.64 -13.69
CA GLU A 64 8.89 -7.51 -14.83
C GLU A 64 7.80 -8.55 -15.11
N GLN A 65 7.30 -9.24 -14.09
CA GLN A 65 6.16 -10.15 -14.25
C GLN A 65 4.92 -9.43 -14.82
N GLY A 66 4.64 -8.21 -14.36
CA GLY A 66 3.54 -7.40 -14.88
C GLY A 66 3.69 -7.07 -16.37
N LYS A 67 4.90 -6.78 -16.84
CA LYS A 67 5.22 -6.56 -18.26
C LYS A 67 5.01 -7.82 -19.09
N GLU A 68 5.49 -8.97 -18.61
CA GLU A 68 5.28 -10.27 -19.27
C GLU A 68 3.79 -10.61 -19.39
N LEU A 69 3.03 -10.41 -18.32
CA LEU A 69 1.58 -10.63 -18.31
C LEU A 69 0.85 -9.67 -19.24
N TRP A 70 1.28 -8.42 -19.32
CA TRP A 70 0.71 -7.41 -20.22
C TRP A 70 0.86 -7.81 -21.67
N LEU A 71 2.07 -8.20 -22.06
CA LEU A 71 2.40 -8.60 -23.42
C LEU A 71 1.77 -9.95 -23.79
N GLY A 72 1.68 -10.87 -22.81
CA GLY A 72 1.22 -12.24 -23.01
C GLY A 72 2.19 -13.08 -23.84
N GLN A 73 1.82 -14.33 -24.06
CA GLN A 73 2.57 -15.24 -24.94
C GLN A 73 2.04 -15.18 -26.37
N ALA A 74 2.89 -15.48 -27.35
CA ALA A 74 2.50 -15.52 -28.75
C ALA A 74 1.28 -16.44 -28.99
N GLY A 75 0.27 -15.93 -29.66
CA GLY A 75 -0.97 -16.66 -29.95
C GLY A 75 -2.00 -16.71 -28.82
N GLN A 76 -1.72 -16.12 -27.67
CA GLN A 76 -2.67 -16.02 -26.56
C GLN A 76 -3.25 -14.61 -26.43
N ALA A 77 -4.52 -14.51 -26.03
CA ALA A 77 -5.13 -13.23 -25.74
C ALA A 77 -4.42 -12.56 -24.54
N SER A 78 -3.97 -11.31 -24.75
CA SER A 78 -3.21 -10.54 -23.78
C SER A 78 -3.83 -9.17 -23.54
N CYS A 79 -3.40 -8.47 -22.50
CA CYS A 79 -3.82 -7.09 -22.25
C CYS A 79 -3.41 -6.18 -23.43
N ALA A 80 -2.21 -6.37 -23.96
CA ALA A 80 -1.68 -5.58 -25.07
C ALA A 80 -2.48 -5.74 -26.37
N GLN A 81 -3.12 -6.88 -26.63
CA GLN A 81 -3.96 -7.05 -27.82
C GLN A 81 -5.18 -6.13 -27.82
N CYS A 82 -5.76 -5.86 -26.65
CA CYS A 82 -6.92 -4.97 -26.52
C CYS A 82 -6.51 -3.51 -26.27
N HIS A 83 -5.47 -3.29 -25.46
CA HIS A 83 -5.09 -1.95 -24.98
C HIS A 83 -3.85 -1.38 -25.69
N GLY A 84 -3.12 -2.19 -26.44
CA GLY A 84 -1.87 -1.80 -27.11
C GLY A 84 -0.71 -1.60 -26.13
N ASN A 85 0.14 -0.62 -26.41
CA ASN A 85 1.26 -0.29 -25.54
C ASN A 85 0.76 0.19 -24.18
N ILE A 86 1.43 -0.25 -23.11
CA ILE A 86 1.13 0.08 -21.70
C ILE A 86 1.07 1.60 -21.44
N GLU A 87 1.84 2.39 -22.19
CA GLU A 87 1.85 3.86 -22.06
C GLU A 87 0.49 4.50 -22.34
N LYS A 88 -0.38 3.84 -23.13
CA LYS A 88 -1.76 4.28 -23.35
C LYS A 88 -2.61 4.19 -22.10
N MET A 89 -2.18 3.41 -21.10
CA MET A 89 -2.84 3.21 -19.81
C MET A 89 -2.35 4.18 -18.73
N ARG A 90 -1.55 5.21 -19.09
CA ARG A 90 -0.92 6.14 -18.16
C ARG A 90 -1.88 6.74 -17.12
N GLN A 91 -3.16 6.92 -17.45
CA GLN A 91 -4.15 7.47 -16.53
C GLN A 91 -4.98 6.40 -15.80
N ALA A 92 -4.81 5.12 -16.11
CA ALA A 92 -5.71 4.07 -15.65
C ALA A 92 -5.83 4.02 -14.11
N ALA A 93 -4.71 4.04 -13.38
CA ALA A 93 -4.72 3.94 -11.93
C ALA A 93 -5.25 5.21 -11.23
N THR A 94 -5.33 6.36 -11.93
CA THR A 94 -5.78 7.62 -11.31
C THR A 94 -7.27 7.65 -11.00
N HIS A 95 -8.09 6.81 -11.66
CA HIS A 95 -9.56 6.86 -11.63
C HIS A 95 -10.21 5.81 -10.71
N PHE A 96 -9.43 5.04 -9.96
CA PHE A 96 -9.95 4.00 -9.07
C PHE A 96 -9.77 4.37 -7.58
N PRO A 97 -10.73 3.99 -6.72
CA PRO A 97 -11.98 3.27 -6.97
C PRO A 97 -13.02 4.11 -7.72
N LYS A 98 -13.88 3.43 -8.48
CA LYS A 98 -14.99 4.07 -9.20
C LYS A 98 -16.28 3.24 -9.09
N TRP A 99 -17.43 3.89 -9.26
CA TRP A 99 -18.70 3.18 -9.40
C TRP A 99 -18.78 2.49 -10.76
N SER A 100 -19.01 1.19 -10.77
CA SER A 100 -19.24 0.43 -12.00
C SER A 100 -20.75 0.32 -12.26
N VAL A 101 -21.25 1.05 -13.26
CA VAL A 101 -22.65 0.97 -13.68
C VAL A 101 -23.00 -0.46 -14.11
N LYS A 102 -22.09 -1.15 -14.81
CA LYS A 102 -22.32 -2.54 -15.25
C LYS A 102 -22.43 -3.53 -14.10
N GLN A 103 -21.62 -3.38 -13.06
CA GLN A 103 -21.59 -4.31 -11.91
C GLN A 103 -22.44 -3.83 -10.73
N GLN A 104 -23.01 -2.62 -10.80
CA GLN A 104 -23.79 -1.98 -9.74
C GLN A 104 -23.07 -1.98 -8.39
N LYS A 105 -21.77 -1.74 -8.41
CA LYS A 105 -20.92 -1.69 -7.21
C LYS A 105 -19.69 -0.79 -7.38
N LEU A 106 -19.10 -0.39 -6.26
CA LEU A 106 -17.79 0.24 -6.24
C LEU A 106 -16.71 -0.80 -6.54
N ILE A 107 -15.81 -0.50 -7.47
CA ILE A 107 -14.69 -1.37 -7.88
C ILE A 107 -13.37 -0.62 -7.79
N ASN A 108 -12.31 -1.33 -7.46
CA ASN A 108 -10.93 -0.83 -7.55
C ASN A 108 -10.22 -1.33 -8.82
N LEU A 109 -8.94 -1.03 -8.95
CA LEU A 109 -8.16 -1.42 -10.13
C LEU A 109 -7.99 -2.94 -10.24
N GLU A 110 -7.79 -3.63 -9.12
CA GLU A 110 -7.66 -5.08 -9.06
C GLU A 110 -8.96 -5.79 -9.48
N ASP A 111 -10.12 -5.27 -9.07
CA ASP A 111 -11.43 -5.77 -9.55
C ASP A 111 -11.57 -5.60 -11.08
N GLN A 112 -11.10 -4.47 -11.61
CA GLN A 112 -11.12 -4.22 -13.06
C GLN A 112 -10.19 -5.18 -13.81
N ILE A 113 -8.99 -5.44 -13.28
CA ILE A 113 -8.04 -6.40 -13.85
C ILE A 113 -8.66 -7.79 -13.90
N LEU A 114 -9.26 -8.25 -12.79
CA LEU A 114 -9.96 -9.55 -12.74
C LEU A 114 -11.04 -9.62 -13.82
N THR A 115 -11.92 -8.62 -13.90
CA THR A 115 -13.02 -8.57 -14.89
C THR A 115 -12.49 -8.56 -16.33
N CYS A 116 -11.39 -7.86 -16.61
CA CYS A 116 -10.77 -7.87 -17.94
C CYS A 116 -10.15 -9.23 -18.25
N SER A 117 -9.53 -9.88 -17.28
CA SER A 117 -8.88 -11.18 -17.47
C SER A 117 -9.86 -12.30 -17.88
N GLU A 118 -11.14 -12.19 -17.52
CA GLU A 118 -12.19 -13.13 -17.96
C GLU A 118 -12.33 -13.21 -19.49
N ARG A 119 -11.86 -12.19 -20.21
CA ARG A 119 -11.85 -12.15 -21.69
C ARG A 119 -10.61 -12.79 -22.29
N THR A 120 -9.67 -13.22 -21.46
CA THR A 120 -8.44 -13.90 -21.88
C THR A 120 -8.62 -15.40 -21.76
N GLN A 121 -7.70 -16.16 -22.34
CA GLN A 121 -7.67 -17.62 -22.21
C GLN A 121 -7.22 -18.09 -20.83
N ARG A 122 -6.73 -17.17 -19.99
CA ARG A 122 -6.24 -17.42 -18.63
C ARG A 122 -6.89 -16.46 -17.64
N PRO A 123 -8.16 -16.68 -17.22
CA PRO A 123 -8.83 -15.85 -16.23
C PRO A 123 -8.07 -15.88 -14.89
N LEU A 124 -7.78 -14.70 -14.35
CA LEU A 124 -7.15 -14.55 -13.05
C LEU A 124 -8.21 -14.69 -11.93
N LYS A 125 -7.79 -15.17 -10.76
CA LYS A 125 -8.67 -15.35 -9.60
C LYS A 125 -8.00 -14.84 -8.34
N GLY A 126 -8.77 -14.12 -7.52
CA GLY A 126 -8.33 -13.58 -6.23
C GLY A 126 -7.59 -12.24 -6.34
N LEU A 127 -8.02 -11.28 -5.53
CA LEU A 127 -7.51 -9.91 -5.50
C LEU A 127 -6.03 -9.82 -5.11
N GLU A 128 -5.57 -10.74 -4.26
CA GLU A 128 -4.18 -10.82 -3.79
C GLU A 128 -3.36 -11.86 -4.58
N ASN A 129 -3.85 -12.28 -5.74
CA ASN A 129 -3.09 -13.14 -6.65
C ASN A 129 -1.87 -12.39 -7.19
N THR A 130 -0.74 -13.07 -7.30
CA THR A 130 0.53 -12.50 -7.77
C THR A 130 0.39 -11.81 -9.11
N ASP A 131 -0.28 -12.44 -10.08
CA ASP A 131 -0.45 -11.90 -11.43
C ASP A 131 -1.33 -10.62 -11.42
N VAL A 132 -2.39 -10.59 -10.61
CA VAL A 132 -3.25 -9.41 -10.43
C VAL A 132 -2.45 -8.25 -9.85
N LEU A 133 -1.68 -8.50 -8.79
CA LEU A 133 -0.87 -7.48 -8.14
C LEU A 133 0.30 -7.00 -9.01
N SER A 134 0.89 -7.89 -9.82
CA SER A 134 1.92 -7.51 -10.80
C SER A 134 1.39 -6.59 -11.88
N LEU A 135 0.20 -6.88 -12.44
CA LEU A 135 -0.48 -5.99 -13.38
C LEU A 135 -0.89 -4.67 -12.71
N SER A 136 -1.41 -4.71 -11.49
CA SER A 136 -1.74 -3.50 -10.72
C SER A 136 -0.49 -2.66 -10.45
N ALA A 137 0.64 -3.28 -10.09
CA ALA A 137 1.91 -2.59 -9.90
C ALA A 137 2.39 -1.91 -11.19
N LEU A 138 2.32 -2.61 -12.33
CA LEU A 138 2.69 -2.04 -13.63
C LEU A 138 1.81 -0.83 -14.00
N LEU A 139 0.50 -0.91 -13.81
CA LEU A 139 -0.43 0.19 -14.10
C LEU A 139 -0.22 1.39 -13.17
N HIS A 140 0.07 1.17 -11.88
CA HIS A 140 0.42 2.25 -10.96
C HIS A 140 1.78 2.87 -11.31
N GLN A 141 2.78 2.06 -11.67
CA GLN A 141 4.09 2.55 -12.14
C GLN A 141 3.92 3.41 -13.40
N THR A 142 3.11 2.98 -14.36
CA THR A 142 2.81 3.74 -15.59
C THR A 142 2.09 5.05 -15.27
N SER A 143 1.30 5.09 -14.20
CA SER A 143 0.58 6.28 -13.73
C SER A 143 1.38 7.14 -12.74
N ALA A 144 2.63 6.77 -12.42
CA ALA A 144 3.43 7.45 -11.40
C ALA A 144 3.58 8.96 -11.70
N GLY A 145 3.50 9.76 -10.66
CA GLY A 145 3.55 11.22 -10.73
C GLY A 145 2.25 11.91 -11.14
N LEU A 146 1.24 11.17 -11.63
CA LEU A 146 -0.08 11.74 -11.88
C LEU A 146 -0.92 11.80 -10.61
N ASN A 147 -1.71 12.86 -10.46
CA ASN A 147 -2.60 13.02 -9.32
C ASN A 147 -3.83 12.12 -9.43
N PHE A 148 -4.36 11.68 -8.28
CA PHE A 148 -5.64 10.98 -8.23
C PHE A 148 -6.77 11.85 -8.80
N GLN A 149 -7.62 11.25 -9.63
CA GLN A 149 -8.76 11.86 -10.31
C GLN A 149 -10.01 10.97 -10.10
N ILE A 150 -10.32 10.67 -8.85
CA ILE A 150 -11.37 9.70 -8.49
C ILE A 150 -12.78 10.29 -8.45
N VAL A 151 -12.91 11.62 -8.49
CA VAL A 151 -14.23 12.27 -8.50
C VAL A 151 -14.82 12.18 -9.91
N PRO A 152 -15.93 11.46 -10.11
CA PRO A 152 -16.55 11.35 -11.42
C PRO A 152 -17.17 12.68 -11.85
N LYS A 153 -17.29 12.88 -13.19
CA LYS A 153 -17.89 14.05 -13.80
C LYS A 153 -19.18 13.71 -14.57
N ASP A 154 -19.76 12.58 -14.28
CA ASP A 154 -20.91 11.99 -14.96
C ASP A 154 -22.03 11.64 -13.98
N GLU A 155 -23.04 10.93 -14.43
CA GLU A 155 -24.22 10.50 -13.67
C GLU A 155 -23.88 9.61 -12.46
N THR A 156 -22.68 9.09 -12.37
CA THR A 156 -22.27 8.26 -11.22
C THR A 156 -21.90 9.08 -9.98
N LEU A 157 -21.80 10.42 -10.08
CA LEU A 157 -21.37 11.30 -8.99
C LEU A 157 -22.21 11.14 -7.72
N GLN A 158 -23.53 11.09 -7.85
CA GLN A 158 -24.42 10.93 -6.68
C GLN A 158 -24.17 9.61 -5.95
N ARG A 159 -24.03 8.51 -6.70
CA ARG A 159 -23.73 7.19 -6.12
C ARG A 159 -22.35 7.18 -5.49
N TRP A 160 -21.35 7.72 -6.18
CA TRP A 160 -19.99 7.87 -5.66
C TRP A 160 -19.99 8.63 -4.32
N GLN A 161 -20.77 9.71 -4.20
CA GLN A 161 -20.86 10.50 -2.96
C GLN A 161 -21.46 9.69 -1.80
N LEU A 162 -22.46 8.84 -2.06
CA LEU A 162 -23.03 7.95 -1.04
C LEU A 162 -21.97 6.96 -0.53
N GLU A 163 -21.24 6.32 -1.44
CA GLU A 163 -20.16 5.38 -1.07
C GLU A 163 -19.02 6.08 -0.31
N LEU A 164 -18.68 7.31 -0.70
CA LEU A 164 -17.69 8.12 0.00
C LEU A 164 -18.11 8.43 1.45
N ASN A 165 -19.37 8.78 1.67
CA ASN A 165 -19.90 9.09 3.00
C ASN A 165 -19.89 7.85 3.90
N GLU A 166 -20.20 6.66 3.37
CA GLU A 166 -20.08 5.40 4.12
C GLU A 166 -18.61 5.12 4.47
N GLY A 167 -17.66 5.33 3.53
CA GLY A 167 -16.24 5.22 3.81
C GLY A 167 -15.76 6.17 4.92
N ALA A 168 -16.23 7.41 4.92
CA ALA A 168 -15.94 8.39 5.97
C ALA A 168 -16.45 7.94 7.35
N LYS A 169 -17.67 7.39 7.39
CA LYS A 169 -18.29 6.83 8.59
C LYS A 169 -17.49 5.65 9.12
N LEU A 170 -17.10 4.71 8.24
CA LEU A 170 -16.25 3.57 8.62
C LEU A 170 -14.90 4.03 9.20
N PHE A 171 -14.27 5.05 8.61
CA PHE A 171 -12.98 5.57 9.06
C PHE A 171 -13.03 6.18 10.46
N THR A 172 -14.17 6.75 10.85
CA THR A 172 -14.39 7.37 12.17
C THR A 172 -15.01 6.44 13.21
N THR A 173 -15.57 5.31 12.78
CA THR A 173 -16.24 4.35 13.68
C THR A 173 -15.21 3.54 14.47
N ARG A 174 -15.41 3.42 15.77
CA ARG A 174 -14.59 2.56 16.64
C ARG A 174 -14.97 1.09 16.45
N ILE A 175 -13.96 0.25 16.28
CA ILE A 175 -14.11 -1.18 16.01
C ILE A 175 -13.20 -2.03 16.90
N GLY A 176 -13.49 -3.32 16.93
CA GLY A 176 -12.67 -4.33 17.58
C GLY A 176 -12.62 -4.22 19.11
N ARG A 177 -11.94 -5.19 19.71
CA ARG A 177 -11.77 -5.24 21.18
C ARG A 177 -10.92 -4.10 21.72
N MET A 178 -10.06 -3.52 20.88
CA MET A 178 -9.27 -2.34 21.24
C MET A 178 -10.07 -1.04 21.19
N ASN A 179 -11.30 -1.06 20.69
CA ASN A 179 -12.21 0.09 20.57
C ASN A 179 -11.54 1.31 19.90
N LEU A 180 -10.87 1.08 18.76
CA LEU A 180 -10.15 2.11 18.00
C LEU A 180 -10.80 2.36 16.65
N ALA A 181 -10.83 3.62 16.23
CA ALA A 181 -11.12 4.02 14.86
C ALA A 181 -9.82 4.29 14.10
N CYS A 182 -9.88 4.34 12.75
CA CYS A 182 -8.72 4.66 11.92
C CYS A 182 -8.15 6.06 12.26
N THR A 183 -9.00 7.01 12.63
CA THR A 183 -8.65 8.37 13.08
C THR A 183 -7.69 8.40 14.27
N HIS A 184 -7.77 7.42 15.18
CA HIS A 184 -6.87 7.38 16.35
C HIS A 184 -5.41 7.26 15.92
N CYS A 185 -5.12 6.52 14.85
CA CYS A 185 -3.77 6.42 14.30
C CYS A 185 -3.53 7.52 13.26
N HIS A 186 -4.37 7.59 12.23
CA HIS A 186 -4.10 8.32 11.00
C HIS A 186 -4.47 9.81 11.02
N ASP A 187 -5.08 10.31 12.11
CA ASP A 187 -5.31 11.74 12.34
C ASP A 187 -4.63 12.21 13.63
N LEU A 188 -4.84 11.49 14.75
CA LEU A 188 -4.42 11.96 16.07
C LEU A 188 -2.99 11.57 16.45
N ASN A 189 -2.40 10.57 15.81
CA ASN A 189 -1.08 10.03 16.16
C ASN A 189 -0.11 9.97 14.97
N ILE A 190 -0.34 10.79 13.95
CA ILE A 190 0.59 10.93 12.82
C ILE A 190 1.98 11.32 13.32
N GLY A 191 3.01 10.69 12.77
CA GLY A 191 4.41 10.95 13.13
C GLY A 191 4.89 10.21 14.37
N LYS A 192 3.99 9.62 15.17
CA LYS A 192 4.38 8.78 16.31
C LYS A 192 4.80 7.39 15.84
N THR A 193 5.67 6.77 16.61
CA THR A 193 6.16 5.42 16.32
C THR A 193 5.21 4.39 16.91
N MET A 194 4.81 3.40 16.10
CA MET A 194 4.10 2.22 16.54
C MET A 194 4.90 0.98 16.13
N ARG A 195 5.42 0.24 17.12
CA ARG A 195 6.42 -0.81 16.91
C ARG A 195 7.66 -0.21 16.21
N ALA A 196 7.94 -0.63 14.98
CA ALA A 196 9.11 -0.14 14.24
C ALA A 196 8.73 0.77 13.05
N ASP A 197 7.44 1.09 12.90
CA ASP A 197 6.92 1.95 11.83
C ASP A 197 6.45 3.29 12.39
N VAL A 198 6.62 4.34 11.59
CA VAL A 198 6.03 5.66 11.88
C VAL A 198 4.62 5.72 11.30
N ILE A 199 3.68 6.17 12.10
CA ILE A 199 2.27 6.32 11.69
C ILE A 199 2.17 7.44 10.66
N SER A 200 1.69 7.11 9.46
CA SER A 200 1.41 8.06 8.37
C SER A 200 -0.06 8.51 8.39
N PRO A 201 -0.44 9.54 7.60
CA PRO A 201 -1.85 9.93 7.43
C PRO A 201 -2.74 8.87 6.77
N GLY A 202 -2.17 7.76 6.30
CA GLY A 202 -2.93 6.68 5.66
C GLY A 202 -3.28 6.94 4.19
N HIS A 203 -2.64 7.90 3.53
CA HIS A 203 -2.83 8.13 2.09
C HIS A 203 -2.29 6.96 1.27
N PRO A 204 -3.08 6.33 0.39
CA PRO A 204 -2.66 5.15 -0.36
C PRO A 204 -1.89 5.49 -1.65
N THR A 205 -1.10 6.56 -1.63
CA THR A 205 -0.32 7.03 -2.79
C THR A 205 0.72 6.01 -3.29
N GLY A 206 1.24 5.18 -2.38
CA GLY A 206 2.30 4.22 -2.66
C GLY A 206 1.83 2.79 -3.00
N PHE A 207 0.53 2.54 -3.10
CA PHE A 207 0.01 1.19 -3.39
C PHE A 207 0.05 0.84 -4.89
N PRO A 208 0.09 -0.51 -5.20
CA PRO A 208 0.30 -1.62 -4.28
C PRO A 208 1.67 -1.57 -3.61
N ILE A 209 1.79 -2.16 -2.42
CA ILE A 209 3.05 -2.12 -1.64
C ILE A 209 3.69 -3.49 -1.55
N PHE A 210 5.03 -3.57 -1.72
CA PHE A 210 5.80 -4.70 -1.21
C PHE A 210 6.08 -4.48 0.27
N LYS A 211 5.57 -5.34 1.12
CA LYS A 211 5.80 -5.23 2.56
C LYS A 211 6.79 -6.29 3.01
N LEU A 212 7.93 -5.87 3.59
CA LEU A 212 9.00 -6.78 4.02
C LEU A 212 8.50 -7.85 4.97
N SER A 213 7.60 -7.50 5.90
CA SER A 213 7.02 -8.49 6.83
C SER A 213 6.05 -9.48 6.16
N TRP A 214 5.56 -9.18 4.96
CA TRP A 214 4.76 -10.11 4.16
C TRP A 214 5.57 -10.89 3.14
N GLN A 215 6.78 -10.45 2.83
CA GLN A 215 7.63 -10.95 1.73
C GLN A 215 6.86 -11.03 0.40
N SER A 216 5.93 -10.12 0.19
CA SER A 216 5.07 -10.08 -0.99
C SER A 216 4.44 -8.71 -1.20
N MET A 217 3.94 -8.49 -2.42
CA MET A 217 3.06 -7.35 -2.70
C MET A 217 1.71 -7.54 -1.99
N GLY A 218 1.05 -6.40 -1.77
CA GLY A 218 -0.32 -6.37 -1.26
C GLY A 218 -1.07 -5.12 -1.69
N SER A 219 -2.37 -5.27 -1.89
CA SER A 219 -3.29 -4.18 -2.21
C SER A 219 -3.63 -3.34 -0.98
N VAL A 220 -4.38 -2.25 -1.20
CA VAL A 220 -5.04 -1.48 -0.13
C VAL A 220 -5.96 -2.39 0.69
N ASP A 221 -6.70 -3.27 0.03
CA ASP A 221 -7.60 -4.25 0.66
C ASP A 221 -6.86 -5.09 1.72
N ARG A 222 -5.75 -5.73 1.33
CA ARG A 222 -4.91 -6.50 2.27
C ARG A 222 -4.42 -5.67 3.44
N ARG A 223 -4.04 -4.41 3.20
CA ARG A 223 -3.57 -3.52 4.26
C ARG A 223 -4.68 -3.15 5.24
N LEU A 224 -5.87 -2.84 4.74
CA LEU A 224 -7.04 -2.55 5.57
C LEU A 224 -7.40 -3.74 6.45
N ARG A 225 -7.46 -4.95 5.87
CA ARG A 225 -7.73 -6.19 6.61
C ARG A 225 -6.70 -6.45 7.70
N ALA A 226 -5.42 -6.16 7.44
CA ALA A 226 -4.38 -6.24 8.45
C ALA A 226 -4.59 -5.23 9.60
N CYS A 227 -5.14 -4.04 9.32
CA CYS A 227 -5.49 -3.07 10.36
C CYS A 227 -6.67 -3.56 11.21
N TYR A 228 -7.73 -4.12 10.59
CA TYR A 228 -8.85 -4.74 11.31
C TYR A 228 -8.37 -5.84 12.27
N SER A 229 -7.54 -6.76 11.78
CA SER A 229 -6.91 -7.79 12.61
C SER A 229 -6.07 -7.17 13.75
N GLY A 230 -5.32 -6.11 13.45
CA GLY A 230 -4.45 -5.43 14.42
C GLY A 230 -5.20 -4.80 15.59
N VAL A 231 -6.45 -4.35 15.39
CA VAL A 231 -7.32 -3.80 16.44
C VAL A 231 -8.29 -4.84 17.01
N GLN A 232 -8.09 -6.11 16.66
CA GLN A 232 -8.91 -7.25 17.09
C GLN A 232 -10.40 -7.09 16.73
N ALA A 233 -10.66 -6.58 15.54
CA ALA A 233 -11.99 -6.51 14.94
C ALA A 233 -12.25 -7.72 14.05
N GLU A 234 -13.52 -7.98 13.76
CA GLU A 234 -13.91 -8.88 12.68
C GLU A 234 -13.35 -8.38 11.36
N VAL A 235 -12.63 -9.26 10.65
CA VAL A 235 -11.94 -8.88 9.41
C VAL A 235 -12.90 -9.03 8.23
N PRO A 236 -13.22 -7.95 7.49
CA PRO A 236 -14.11 -8.02 6.34
C PRO A 236 -13.55 -8.97 5.27
N ALA A 237 -14.46 -9.59 4.50
CA ALA A 237 -14.07 -10.43 3.38
C ALA A 237 -13.30 -9.63 2.31
N PRO A 238 -12.33 -10.24 1.61
CA PRO A 238 -11.64 -9.58 0.50
C PRO A 238 -12.64 -9.04 -0.53
N GLY A 239 -12.47 -7.78 -0.93
CA GLY A 239 -13.34 -7.14 -1.92
C GLY A 239 -14.72 -6.74 -1.42
N SER A 240 -14.95 -6.80 -0.11
CA SER A 240 -16.23 -6.39 0.47
C SER A 240 -16.53 -4.91 0.24
N PRO A 241 -17.83 -4.51 0.25
CA PRO A 241 -18.22 -3.11 0.09
C PRO A 241 -17.51 -2.17 1.08
N GLU A 242 -17.38 -2.58 2.34
CA GLU A 242 -16.73 -1.79 3.38
C GLU A 242 -15.26 -1.47 3.03
N LEU A 243 -14.53 -2.44 2.50
CA LEU A 243 -13.13 -2.23 2.12
C LEU A 243 -13.01 -1.30 0.91
N ARG A 244 -13.95 -1.39 -0.06
CA ARG A 244 -14.00 -0.49 -1.21
C ARG A 244 -14.36 0.93 -0.82
N GLN A 245 -15.31 1.10 0.11
CA GLN A 245 -15.72 2.40 0.67
C GLN A 245 -14.57 3.06 1.44
N LEU A 246 -13.86 2.29 2.28
CA LEU A 246 -12.66 2.77 2.97
C LEU A 246 -11.55 3.16 1.98
N GLU A 247 -11.29 2.33 0.97
CA GLU A 247 -10.29 2.66 -0.08
C GLU A 247 -10.67 3.96 -0.80
N LEU A 248 -11.95 4.12 -1.17
CA LEU A 248 -12.46 5.33 -1.80
C LEU A 248 -12.24 6.55 -0.92
N PHE A 249 -12.61 6.46 0.36
CA PHE A 249 -12.42 7.54 1.32
C PHE A 249 -10.94 7.89 1.50
N LEU A 250 -10.05 6.91 1.66
CA LEU A 250 -8.61 7.15 1.80
C LEU A 250 -8.00 7.81 0.56
N LYS A 251 -8.42 7.40 -0.64
CA LYS A 251 -7.97 8.03 -1.89
C LYS A 251 -8.57 9.43 -2.08
N SER A 252 -9.79 9.69 -1.57
CA SER A 252 -10.35 11.04 -1.58
C SER A 252 -9.56 12.00 -0.66
N ARG A 253 -9.06 11.51 0.47
CA ARG A 253 -8.15 12.27 1.35
C ARG A 253 -6.82 12.59 0.66
N ALA A 254 -6.40 11.74 -0.29
CA ALA A 254 -5.19 11.91 -1.10
C ALA A 254 -5.46 12.65 -2.42
N GLN A 255 -6.66 13.22 -2.61
CA GLN A 255 -7.00 13.98 -3.83
C GLN A 255 -5.98 15.10 -4.07
N GLY A 256 -5.46 15.18 -5.30
CA GLY A 256 -4.42 16.12 -5.67
C GLY A 256 -2.99 15.70 -5.30
N MET A 257 -2.80 14.56 -4.62
CA MET A 257 -1.49 13.97 -4.38
C MET A 257 -1.10 13.05 -5.55
N PRO A 258 0.20 12.95 -5.88
CA PRO A 258 0.65 12.07 -6.95
C PRO A 258 0.60 10.60 -6.55
N ILE A 259 0.40 9.73 -7.54
CA ILE A 259 0.65 8.30 -7.40
C ILE A 259 2.16 8.08 -7.26
N GLU A 260 2.57 7.42 -6.20
CA GLU A 260 3.96 7.11 -5.84
C GLU A 260 4.25 5.59 -5.88
N GLY A 261 3.22 4.81 -6.10
CA GLY A 261 3.31 3.34 -6.18
C GLY A 261 3.77 2.83 -7.54
N PRO A 262 4.19 1.55 -7.56
CA PRO A 262 4.30 0.65 -6.40
C PRO A 262 5.48 0.98 -5.49
N SER A 263 5.36 0.69 -4.19
CA SER A 263 6.37 1.10 -3.23
C SER A 263 6.73 0.02 -2.20
N LEU A 264 7.85 0.24 -1.49
CA LEU A 264 8.36 -0.63 -0.45
C LEU A 264 7.89 -0.16 0.94
N ARG A 265 7.52 -1.10 1.80
CA ARG A 265 7.20 -0.85 3.22
C ARG A 265 7.83 -1.94 4.10
N ARG A 266 8.05 -1.63 5.38
CA ARG A 266 8.64 -2.55 6.36
C ARG A 266 7.74 -3.76 6.69
#